data_812c2b0149349c74d9e75c8cb73b5bf4
#
_entry.id   812c2b0149349c74d9e75c8cb73b5bf4
#
_cell.length_a   1.000
_cell.length_b   1.000
_cell.length_c   1.000
_cell.angle_alpha   90.00
_cell.angle_beta   90.00
_cell.angle_gamma   90.00
#
_symmetry.space_group_name_H-M   'P 1'
#
loop_
_entity.id
_entity.type
_entity.pdbx_description
1 polymer ?
#
loop_
_entity_poly.entity_id
_entity_poly.type
_entity_poly.pdbx_seq_one_letter_code
_entity_poly.pdbx_strand_id
1 'polypeptide(L)'
;AGNHRVQKFTANGEWILTIGVQGQGQGEFNSAMVIAIDSDDNMYVTDWGNNRVQVFDATGNYIRTISGQGSQNGRLNNPTGIKIDDEGNLWVVDRGNDRIQKFTVQGEFIMAFGASGSNQGQFLVPTSINFDSEGNLYVSEVDNSRVQIFNSQGQYLDEVGPGLFQAPHGLAFDSKGFLYVMDTGNNVIRKFQTK
;
A
#
# COMPACT_ATOMS: atom_id res chain seq x y z
N ALA A 1 -0.30 10.08 9.65
CA ALA A 1 -0.97 10.77 8.53
C ALA A 1 -1.18 12.27 8.84
N GLY A 2 -1.70 12.67 9.99
CA GLY A 2 -2.06 14.06 10.31
C GLY A 2 -0.93 15.11 10.37
N ASN A 3 0.33 14.69 10.34
CA ASN A 3 1.49 15.60 10.39
C ASN A 3 2.06 15.95 9.02
N HIS A 4 1.48 15.44 7.93
CA HIS A 4 1.85 15.75 6.54
C HIS A 4 3.35 15.66 6.25
N ARG A 5 4.04 14.68 6.84
CA ARG A 5 5.48 14.49 6.70
C ARG A 5 5.89 13.03 6.87
N VAL A 6 7.07 12.72 6.36
CA VAL A 6 7.83 11.50 6.59
C VAL A 6 9.03 11.83 7.46
N GLN A 7 9.40 10.96 8.38
CA GLN A 7 10.59 11.10 9.21
C GLN A 7 11.41 9.81 9.14
N LYS A 8 12.73 9.95 8.99
CA LYS A 8 13.70 8.85 8.99
C LYS A 8 14.49 8.89 10.28
N PHE A 9 14.67 7.72 10.88
CA PHE A 9 15.43 7.52 12.11
C PHE A 9 16.45 6.39 11.91
N THR A 10 17.53 6.39 12.71
CA THR A 10 18.41 5.23 12.86
C THR A 10 17.66 4.09 13.56
N ALA A 11 18.24 2.86 13.52
CA ALA A 11 17.70 1.73 14.27
C ALA A 11 17.67 1.98 15.82
N ASN A 12 18.51 2.89 16.31
CA ASN A 12 18.56 3.28 17.72
C ASN A 12 17.58 4.43 18.07
N GLY A 13 16.77 4.89 17.10
CA GLY A 13 15.76 5.93 17.29
C GLY A 13 16.29 7.37 17.16
N GLU A 14 17.52 7.58 16.70
CA GLU A 14 18.07 8.91 16.45
C GLU A 14 17.47 9.48 15.15
N TRP A 15 17.01 10.74 15.20
CA TRP A 15 16.47 11.43 14.04
C TRP A 15 17.54 11.68 12.97
N ILE A 16 17.21 11.41 11.72
CA ILE A 16 18.10 11.63 10.57
C ILE A 16 17.59 12.80 9.73
N LEU A 17 16.33 12.71 9.23
CA LEU A 17 15.75 13.74 8.37
C LEU A 17 14.20 13.75 8.45
N THR A 18 13.65 14.87 8.00
CA THR A 18 12.20 15.04 7.78
C THR A 18 11.97 15.48 6.34
N ILE A 19 10.98 14.85 5.69
CA ILE A 19 10.52 15.18 4.34
C ILE A 19 9.08 15.66 4.42
N GLY A 20 8.79 16.77 3.80
CA GLY A 20 7.45 17.28 3.59
C GLY A 20 6.93 18.24 4.63
N VAL A 21 6.00 19.05 4.14
CA VAL A 21 5.12 19.96 4.88
C VAL A 21 3.71 19.79 4.31
N GLN A 22 2.70 20.37 4.95
CA GLN A 22 1.35 20.36 4.43
C GLN A 22 1.24 21.18 3.13
N GLY A 23 0.66 20.58 2.07
CA GLY A 23 0.42 21.27 0.80
C GLY A 23 0.18 20.31 -0.37
N GLN A 24 0.22 20.85 -1.61
CA GLN A 24 -0.04 20.13 -2.85
C GLN A 24 1.15 20.19 -3.84
N GLY A 25 2.18 20.96 -3.52
CA GLY A 25 3.39 21.10 -4.33
C GLY A 25 4.26 19.85 -4.33
N GLN A 26 5.40 19.94 -5.02
CA GLN A 26 6.45 18.89 -4.98
C GLN A 26 7.08 18.87 -3.59
N GLY A 27 7.17 17.68 -3.00
CA GLY A 27 7.67 17.51 -1.64
C GLY A 27 6.68 17.90 -0.54
N GLU A 28 5.49 18.39 -0.87
CA GLU A 28 4.41 18.68 0.08
C GLU A 28 3.40 17.53 0.12
N PHE A 29 2.75 17.31 1.27
CA PHE A 29 1.77 16.24 1.45
C PHE A 29 0.43 16.74 1.96
N ASN A 30 -0.63 16.07 1.51
CA ASN A 30 -1.93 16.10 2.15
C ASN A 30 -2.24 14.68 2.69
N SER A 31 -1.76 14.38 3.88
CA SER A 31 -1.80 13.05 4.51
C SER A 31 -0.91 12.00 3.81
N ALA A 32 0.41 12.06 4.03
CA ALA A 32 1.32 10.94 3.73
C ALA A 32 0.88 9.69 4.52
N MET A 33 0.62 8.57 3.84
CA MET A 33 0.04 7.36 4.45
C MET A 33 1.04 6.23 4.63
N VAL A 34 1.55 5.67 3.54
CA VAL A 34 2.41 4.50 3.53
C VAL A 34 3.63 4.75 2.65
N ILE A 35 4.74 4.08 2.98
CA ILE A 35 6.03 4.20 2.29
C ILE A 35 6.47 2.82 1.83
N ALA A 36 6.92 2.72 0.58
CA ALA A 36 7.75 1.62 0.08
C ALA A 36 9.15 2.16 -0.23
N ILE A 37 10.16 1.30 -0.13
CA ILE A 37 11.56 1.64 -0.40
C ILE A 37 12.09 0.63 -1.41
N ASP A 38 12.76 1.11 -2.48
CA ASP A 38 13.40 0.27 -3.49
C ASP A 38 14.84 -0.12 -3.10
N SER A 39 15.52 -0.89 -3.95
CA SER A 39 16.91 -1.33 -3.75
C SER A 39 17.94 -0.19 -3.78
N ASP A 40 17.59 0.97 -4.32
CA ASP A 40 18.44 2.15 -4.39
C ASP A 40 18.13 3.13 -3.22
N ASP A 41 17.36 2.68 -2.22
CA ASP A 41 16.88 3.47 -1.08
C ASP A 41 15.94 4.65 -1.47
N ASN A 42 15.37 4.66 -2.68
CA ASN A 42 14.36 5.65 -3.02
C ASN A 42 13.05 5.34 -2.28
N MET A 43 12.40 6.39 -1.81
CA MET A 43 11.18 6.33 -1.02
C MET A 43 9.95 6.67 -1.89
N TYR A 44 8.98 5.76 -1.95
CA TYR A 44 7.71 5.93 -2.65
C TYR A 44 6.62 6.17 -1.61
N VAL A 45 6.06 7.36 -1.56
CA VAL A 45 5.12 7.78 -0.51
C VAL A 45 3.75 8.02 -1.10
N THR A 46 2.73 7.31 -0.59
CA THR A 46 1.33 7.59 -0.93
C THR A 46 0.89 8.89 -0.27
N ASP A 47 0.42 9.83 -1.09
CA ASP A 47 -0.06 11.15 -0.70
C ASP A 47 -1.60 11.17 -0.89
N TRP A 48 -2.28 10.64 0.12
CA TRP A 48 -3.69 10.27 0.10
C TRP A 48 -4.61 11.39 -0.38
N GLY A 49 -4.54 12.56 0.23
CA GLY A 49 -5.41 13.69 -0.09
C GLY A 49 -5.05 14.42 -1.38
N ASN A 50 -3.85 14.17 -1.94
CA ASN A 50 -3.42 14.71 -3.23
C ASN A 50 -3.53 13.67 -4.37
N ASN A 51 -4.03 12.47 -4.08
CA ASN A 51 -4.31 11.42 -5.07
C ASN A 51 -3.09 11.03 -5.93
N ARG A 52 -1.92 10.90 -5.31
CA ARG A 52 -0.65 10.63 -6.01
C ARG A 52 0.31 9.79 -5.17
N VAL A 53 1.37 9.31 -5.80
CA VAL A 53 2.58 8.83 -5.13
C VAL A 53 3.71 9.80 -5.43
N GLN A 54 4.48 10.22 -4.43
CA GLN A 54 5.69 11.00 -4.61
C GLN A 54 6.92 10.13 -4.34
N VAL A 55 7.98 10.36 -5.13
CA VAL A 55 9.23 9.62 -5.05
C VAL A 55 10.34 10.56 -4.61
N PHE A 56 11.14 10.10 -3.65
CA PHE A 56 12.28 10.82 -3.08
C PHE A 56 13.50 9.91 -3.09
N ASP A 57 14.69 10.50 -3.20
CA ASP A 57 15.95 9.78 -3.02
C ASP A 57 16.23 9.45 -1.53
N ALA A 58 17.31 8.70 -1.28
CA ALA A 58 17.73 8.29 0.06
C ALA A 58 18.02 9.47 1.01
N THR A 59 18.28 10.66 0.47
CA THR A 59 18.59 11.89 1.20
C THR A 59 17.38 12.81 1.39
N GLY A 60 16.21 12.42 0.81
CA GLY A 60 14.94 13.12 0.95
C GLY A 60 14.66 14.18 -0.12
N ASN A 61 15.47 14.25 -1.18
CA ASN A 61 15.20 15.13 -2.31
C ASN A 61 14.08 14.56 -3.17
N TYR A 62 13.15 15.42 -3.60
CA TYR A 62 12.08 15.05 -4.52
C TYR A 62 12.66 14.65 -5.89
N ILE A 63 12.21 13.50 -6.40
CA ILE A 63 12.59 13.00 -7.73
C ILE A 63 11.45 13.23 -8.73
N ARG A 64 10.25 12.70 -8.42
CA ARG A 64 9.08 12.75 -9.33
C ARG A 64 7.76 12.46 -8.62
N THR A 65 6.68 12.70 -9.33
CA THR A 65 5.32 12.24 -8.97
C THR A 65 4.88 11.13 -9.91
N ILE A 66 4.30 10.09 -9.35
CA ILE A 66 3.60 9.02 -10.07
C ILE A 66 2.11 9.27 -9.96
N SER A 67 1.42 9.30 -11.12
CA SER A 67 -0.02 9.47 -11.20
C SER A 67 -0.54 10.85 -10.75
N GLY A 68 -1.83 11.00 -10.80
CA GLY A 68 -2.66 12.11 -10.33
C GLY A 68 -4.11 11.65 -10.26
N GLN A 69 -5.01 12.51 -9.80
CA GLN A 69 -6.40 12.18 -9.55
C GLN A 69 -7.14 11.63 -10.78
N GLY A 70 -7.90 10.56 -10.58
CA GLY A 70 -8.82 10.01 -11.58
C GLY A 70 -9.20 8.55 -11.35
N SER A 71 -10.11 8.04 -12.20
CA SER A 71 -10.57 6.66 -12.19
C SER A 71 -10.04 5.82 -13.38
N GLN A 72 -9.42 6.46 -14.38
CA GLN A 72 -8.82 5.75 -15.52
C GLN A 72 -7.59 4.93 -15.04
N ASN A 73 -7.18 3.96 -15.85
CA ASN A 73 -5.94 3.24 -15.62
C ASN A 73 -4.75 4.22 -15.58
N GLY A 74 -3.85 4.02 -14.62
CA GLY A 74 -2.74 4.93 -14.36
C GLY A 74 -3.11 6.17 -13.56
N ARG A 75 -4.39 6.37 -13.17
CA ARG A 75 -4.84 7.43 -12.26
C ARG A 75 -5.25 6.87 -10.91
N LEU A 76 -5.08 7.65 -9.85
CA LEU A 76 -5.33 7.26 -8.47
C LEU A 76 -6.43 8.10 -7.82
N ASN A 77 -7.11 7.51 -6.86
CA ASN A 77 -8.05 8.18 -5.98
C ASN A 77 -7.80 7.72 -4.54
N ASN A 78 -7.36 8.62 -3.67
CA ASN A 78 -7.05 8.34 -2.26
C ASN A 78 -6.15 7.08 -2.05
N PRO A 79 -4.94 7.00 -2.66
CA PRO A 79 -4.07 5.85 -2.54
C PRO A 79 -3.62 5.65 -1.09
N THR A 80 -3.58 4.37 -0.64
CA THR A 80 -3.18 4.00 0.73
C THR A 80 -1.98 3.04 0.74
N GLY A 81 -2.21 1.74 0.70
CA GLY A 81 -1.15 0.73 0.71
C GLY A 81 -0.23 0.82 -0.52
N ILE A 82 1.06 0.60 -0.32
CA ILE A 82 2.05 0.61 -1.39
C ILE A 82 3.15 -0.41 -1.07
N LYS A 83 3.58 -1.18 -2.06
CA LYS A 83 4.68 -2.15 -1.98
C LYS A 83 5.43 -2.23 -3.31
N ILE A 84 6.67 -2.67 -3.24
CA ILE A 84 7.49 -3.01 -4.41
C ILE A 84 7.66 -4.53 -4.40
N ASP A 85 7.41 -5.17 -5.55
CA ASP A 85 7.61 -6.61 -5.72
C ASP A 85 9.09 -6.94 -6.01
N ASP A 86 9.43 -8.23 -6.05
CA ASP A 86 10.80 -8.70 -6.30
C ASP A 86 11.29 -8.40 -7.74
N GLU A 87 10.38 -8.09 -8.67
CA GLU A 87 10.70 -7.63 -10.02
C GLU A 87 10.98 -6.12 -10.08
N GLY A 88 10.82 -5.40 -8.96
CA GLY A 88 10.99 -3.96 -8.86
C GLY A 88 9.78 -3.15 -9.35
N ASN A 89 8.58 -3.74 -9.40
CA ASN A 89 7.37 -3.00 -9.77
C ASN A 89 6.63 -2.51 -8.53
N LEU A 90 5.97 -1.38 -8.70
CA LEU A 90 5.23 -0.69 -7.66
C LEU A 90 3.76 -1.11 -7.66
N TRP A 91 3.27 -1.63 -6.56
CA TRP A 91 1.86 -1.97 -6.35
C TRP A 91 1.21 -0.97 -5.41
N VAL A 92 0.08 -0.41 -5.83
CA VAL A 92 -0.62 0.67 -5.11
C VAL A 92 -2.08 0.29 -4.89
N VAL A 93 -2.53 0.41 -3.65
CA VAL A 93 -3.95 0.35 -3.30
C VAL A 93 -4.59 1.67 -3.71
N ASP A 94 -5.37 1.64 -4.77
CA ASP A 94 -6.17 2.74 -5.28
C ASP A 94 -7.55 2.71 -4.60
N ARG A 95 -7.52 3.07 -3.30
CA ARG A 95 -8.62 2.85 -2.35
C ARG A 95 -9.93 3.47 -2.78
N GLY A 96 -9.91 4.71 -3.26
CA GLY A 96 -11.12 5.42 -3.67
C GLY A 96 -11.72 4.94 -5.00
N ASN A 97 -11.01 4.04 -5.71
CA ASN A 97 -11.50 3.36 -6.91
C ASN A 97 -11.72 1.85 -6.68
N ASP A 98 -11.59 1.36 -5.44
CA ASP A 98 -11.77 -0.05 -5.05
C ASP A 98 -10.99 -1.02 -5.94
N ARG A 99 -9.69 -0.74 -6.17
CA ARG A 99 -8.81 -1.56 -7.02
C ARG A 99 -7.36 -1.53 -6.57
N ILE A 100 -6.56 -2.44 -7.12
CA ILE A 100 -5.10 -2.44 -7.03
C ILE A 100 -4.54 -2.07 -8.40
N GLN A 101 -3.48 -1.25 -8.44
CA GLN A 101 -2.76 -0.92 -9.66
C GLN A 101 -1.28 -1.26 -9.52
N LYS A 102 -0.67 -1.78 -10.61
CA LYS A 102 0.76 -2.05 -10.75
C LYS A 102 1.37 -1.05 -11.72
N PHE A 103 2.52 -0.50 -11.35
CA PHE A 103 3.30 0.45 -12.15
C PHE A 103 4.76 0.00 -12.19
N THR A 104 5.51 0.46 -13.18
CA THR A 104 6.98 0.47 -13.06
C THR A 104 7.40 1.48 -11.98
N VAL A 105 8.62 1.36 -11.46
CA VAL A 105 9.17 2.37 -10.52
C VAL A 105 9.34 3.75 -11.18
N GLN A 106 9.33 3.84 -12.51
CA GLN A 106 9.30 5.10 -13.26
C GLN A 106 7.90 5.73 -13.30
N GLY A 107 6.85 4.96 -12.98
CA GLY A 107 5.46 5.42 -12.94
C GLY A 107 4.63 5.07 -14.17
N GLU A 108 5.12 4.19 -15.05
CA GLU A 108 4.36 3.68 -16.18
C GLU A 108 3.34 2.64 -15.70
N PHE A 109 2.10 2.76 -16.15
CA PHE A 109 1.03 1.83 -15.82
C PHE A 109 1.29 0.46 -16.46
N ILE A 110 1.18 -0.62 -15.68
CA ILE A 110 1.32 -2.00 -16.14
C ILE A 110 -0.05 -2.68 -16.19
N MET A 111 -0.75 -2.74 -15.05
CA MET A 111 -2.04 -3.41 -14.94
C MET A 111 -2.86 -2.88 -13.77
N ALA A 112 -4.15 -3.19 -13.79
CA ALA A 112 -5.05 -2.99 -12.65
C ALA A 112 -6.02 -4.16 -12.54
N PHE A 113 -6.46 -4.47 -11.33
CA PHE A 113 -7.51 -5.46 -11.08
C PHE A 113 -8.34 -5.05 -9.86
N GLY A 114 -9.52 -5.64 -9.76
CA GLY A 114 -10.51 -5.28 -8.76
C GLY A 114 -11.54 -4.29 -9.27
N ALA A 115 -12.68 -4.28 -8.62
CA ALA A 115 -13.79 -3.35 -8.81
C ALA A 115 -14.60 -3.30 -7.52
N SER A 116 -15.41 -2.27 -7.34
CA SER A 116 -16.27 -2.14 -6.16
C SER A 116 -17.22 -3.33 -5.99
N GLY A 117 -17.26 -3.94 -4.82
CA GLY A 117 -18.15 -5.04 -4.49
C GLY A 117 -17.61 -6.01 -3.44
N SER A 118 -18.38 -7.07 -3.18
CA SER A 118 -18.11 -8.07 -2.14
C SER A 118 -17.80 -9.48 -2.67
N ASN A 119 -17.86 -9.71 -3.99
CA ASN A 119 -17.49 -11.00 -4.58
C ASN A 119 -15.97 -11.20 -4.54
N GLN A 120 -15.51 -12.41 -4.84
CA GLN A 120 -14.11 -12.73 -5.02
C GLN A 120 -13.48 -11.84 -6.10
N GLY A 121 -12.33 -11.23 -5.81
CA GLY A 121 -11.65 -10.30 -6.71
C GLY A 121 -12.25 -8.90 -6.77
N GLN A 122 -13.36 -8.61 -6.07
CA GLN A 122 -13.89 -7.27 -5.86
C GLN A 122 -13.44 -6.73 -4.51
N PHE A 123 -13.44 -5.41 -4.33
CA PHE A 123 -13.01 -4.74 -3.11
C PHE A 123 -14.04 -3.72 -2.60
N LEU A 124 -14.10 -3.57 -1.28
CA LEU A 124 -14.70 -2.41 -0.62
C LEU A 124 -13.69 -1.84 0.38
N VAL A 125 -13.26 -0.62 0.10
CA VAL A 125 -12.29 0.10 0.94
C VAL A 125 -11.02 -0.73 1.19
N PRO A 126 -10.28 -1.17 0.12
CA PRO A 126 -9.01 -1.85 0.28
C PRO A 126 -8.00 -0.87 0.93
N THR A 127 -7.14 -1.38 1.84
CA THR A 127 -6.33 -0.48 2.67
C THR A 127 -4.85 -0.81 2.64
N SER A 128 -4.48 -2.06 2.80
CA SER A 128 -3.08 -2.50 2.85
C SER A 128 -2.82 -3.66 1.91
N ILE A 129 -1.58 -3.75 1.45
CA ILE A 129 -1.07 -4.88 0.67
C ILE A 129 0.25 -5.35 1.24
N ASN A 130 0.52 -6.64 1.10
CA ASN A 130 1.84 -7.23 1.33
C ASN A 130 1.99 -8.50 0.51
N PHE A 131 3.24 -8.94 0.30
CA PHE A 131 3.57 -10.17 -0.41
C PHE A 131 4.04 -11.24 0.57
N ASP A 132 3.69 -12.51 0.29
CA ASP A 132 4.37 -13.65 0.89
C ASP A 132 5.67 -13.98 0.13
N SER A 133 6.39 -15.02 0.58
CA SER A 133 7.65 -15.45 -0.03
C SER A 133 7.48 -16.11 -1.41
N GLU A 134 6.26 -16.44 -1.82
CA GLU A 134 5.94 -17.00 -3.13
C GLU A 134 5.52 -15.91 -4.13
N GLY A 135 5.46 -14.64 -3.67
CA GLY A 135 5.03 -13.50 -4.47
C GLY A 135 3.51 -13.35 -4.59
N ASN A 136 2.72 -14.05 -3.75
CA ASN A 136 1.29 -13.84 -3.70
C ASN A 136 0.97 -12.54 -2.94
N LEU A 137 0.02 -11.78 -3.47
CA LEU A 137 -0.43 -10.50 -2.93
C LEU A 137 -1.59 -10.70 -1.96
N TYR A 138 -1.44 -10.24 -0.74
CA TYR A 138 -2.47 -10.17 0.29
C TYR A 138 -3.05 -8.76 0.34
N VAL A 139 -4.38 -8.63 0.30
CA VAL A 139 -5.10 -7.35 0.30
C VAL A 139 -6.10 -7.33 1.44
N SER A 140 -5.96 -6.38 2.38
CA SER A 140 -6.96 -6.17 3.43
C SER A 140 -8.05 -5.21 2.97
N GLU A 141 -9.30 -5.51 3.34
CA GLU A 141 -10.49 -4.75 3.02
C GLU A 141 -11.28 -4.41 4.30
N VAL A 142 -11.46 -3.13 4.55
CA VAL A 142 -12.14 -2.65 5.77
C VAL A 142 -13.62 -2.99 5.75
N ASP A 143 -14.34 -2.62 4.69
CA ASP A 143 -15.80 -2.71 4.66
C ASP A 143 -16.29 -4.13 4.32
N ASN A 144 -15.49 -4.94 3.64
CA ASN A 144 -15.77 -6.38 3.47
C ASN A 144 -15.27 -7.24 4.65
N SER A 145 -14.53 -6.65 5.59
CA SER A 145 -14.01 -7.34 6.79
C SER A 145 -13.24 -8.62 6.46
N ARG A 146 -12.38 -8.59 5.45
CA ARG A 146 -11.61 -9.76 4.97
C ARG A 146 -10.20 -9.42 4.50
N VAL A 147 -9.42 -10.47 4.24
CA VAL A 147 -8.11 -10.39 3.55
C VAL A 147 -8.13 -11.37 2.40
N GLN A 148 -8.06 -10.90 1.16
CA GLN A 148 -7.99 -11.74 -0.04
C GLN A 148 -6.55 -11.95 -0.48
N ILE A 149 -6.29 -13.09 -1.17
CA ILE A 149 -4.99 -13.50 -1.71
C ILE A 149 -5.10 -13.57 -3.24
N PHE A 150 -4.10 -13.02 -3.93
CA PHE A 150 -4.02 -12.97 -5.39
C PHE A 150 -2.63 -13.42 -5.85
N ASN A 151 -2.55 -13.95 -7.07
CA ASN A 151 -1.26 -14.15 -7.73
C ASN A 151 -0.72 -12.84 -8.34
N SER A 152 0.49 -12.88 -8.90
CA SER A 152 1.16 -11.72 -9.53
C SER A 152 0.42 -11.18 -10.78
N GLN A 153 -0.58 -11.90 -11.31
CA GLN A 153 -1.45 -11.48 -12.41
C GLN A 153 -2.79 -10.89 -11.92
N GLY A 154 -2.98 -10.74 -10.59
CA GLY A 154 -4.22 -10.22 -9.99
C GLY A 154 -5.39 -11.19 -10.01
N GLN A 155 -5.14 -12.49 -10.21
CA GLN A 155 -6.17 -13.53 -10.14
C GLN A 155 -6.37 -13.94 -8.68
N TYR A 156 -7.62 -14.01 -8.24
CA TYR A 156 -7.99 -14.46 -6.89
C TYR A 156 -7.56 -15.91 -6.66
N LEU A 157 -6.93 -16.14 -5.53
CA LEU A 157 -6.49 -17.48 -5.09
C LEU A 157 -7.30 -17.99 -3.90
N ASP A 158 -7.38 -17.20 -2.82
CA ASP A 158 -7.96 -17.64 -1.53
C ASP A 158 -8.31 -16.43 -0.64
N GLU A 159 -8.84 -16.70 0.55
CA GLU A 159 -9.14 -15.73 1.61
C GLU A 159 -8.56 -16.20 2.95
N VAL A 160 -7.96 -15.29 3.71
CA VAL A 160 -7.44 -15.58 5.06
C VAL A 160 -8.56 -15.55 6.07
N GLY A 161 -8.76 -16.64 6.82
CA GLY A 161 -9.63 -16.69 8.00
C GLY A 161 -11.04 -16.12 7.78
N PRO A 162 -11.84 -16.70 6.86
CA PRO A 162 -13.17 -16.19 6.55
C PRO A 162 -14.02 -15.96 7.80
N GLY A 163 -14.63 -14.76 7.90
CA GLY A 163 -15.51 -14.38 9.01
C GLY A 163 -14.82 -14.03 10.33
N LEU A 164 -13.49 -14.01 10.38
CA LEU A 164 -12.73 -13.72 11.62
C LEU A 164 -12.48 -12.23 11.85
N PHE A 165 -12.47 -11.41 10.79
CA PHE A 165 -12.04 -10.01 10.88
C PHE A 165 -13.20 -9.04 11.09
N GLN A 166 -12.86 -7.89 11.68
CA GLN A 166 -13.68 -6.68 11.67
C GLN A 166 -12.80 -5.50 11.32
N ALA A 167 -13.03 -4.89 10.16
CA ALA A 167 -12.24 -3.77 9.64
C ALA A 167 -10.72 -4.01 9.69
N PRO A 168 -10.17 -5.06 9.02
CA PRO A 168 -8.73 -5.31 9.00
C PRO A 168 -8.00 -4.20 8.21
N HIS A 169 -6.90 -3.70 8.75
CA HIS A 169 -6.10 -2.62 8.15
C HIS A 169 -4.72 -3.12 7.71
N GLY A 170 -3.74 -3.07 8.61
CA GLY A 170 -2.35 -3.35 8.30
C GLY A 170 -2.05 -4.84 8.15
N LEU A 171 -1.16 -5.16 7.22
CA LEU A 171 -0.63 -6.50 6.97
C LEU A 171 0.89 -6.50 7.10
N ALA A 172 1.46 -7.52 7.75
CA ALA A 172 2.91 -7.72 7.80
C ALA A 172 3.24 -9.21 7.82
N PHE A 173 4.32 -9.60 7.15
CA PHE A 173 4.92 -10.94 7.28
C PHE A 173 6.17 -10.88 8.15
N ASP A 174 6.39 -11.88 8.98
CA ASP A 174 7.67 -12.08 9.63
C ASP A 174 8.63 -12.92 8.75
N SER A 175 9.89 -13.02 9.17
CA SER A 175 10.92 -13.76 8.43
C SER A 175 10.69 -15.27 8.37
N LYS A 176 9.69 -15.79 9.08
CA LYS A 176 9.28 -17.20 9.08
C LYS A 176 8.04 -17.45 8.22
N GLY A 177 7.52 -16.41 7.55
CA GLY A 177 6.35 -16.49 6.69
C GLY A 177 5.00 -16.38 7.43
N PHE A 178 4.97 -16.08 8.73
CA PHE A 178 3.69 -15.83 9.40
C PHE A 178 3.12 -14.48 9.02
N LEU A 179 1.84 -14.45 8.66
CA LEU A 179 1.07 -13.23 8.41
C LEU A 179 0.52 -12.66 9.72
N TYR A 180 0.73 -11.39 9.94
CA TYR A 180 0.08 -10.60 10.99
C TYR A 180 -0.93 -9.65 10.38
N VAL A 181 -2.16 -9.69 10.88
CA VAL A 181 -3.27 -8.83 10.43
C VAL A 181 -3.69 -7.94 11.59
N MET A 182 -3.67 -6.64 11.36
CA MET A 182 -4.20 -5.65 12.30
C MET A 182 -5.73 -5.63 12.18
N ASP A 183 -6.42 -6.39 13.04
CA ASP A 183 -7.88 -6.53 13.09
C ASP A 183 -8.48 -5.40 13.94
N THR A 184 -8.57 -4.21 13.33
CA THR A 184 -8.79 -2.94 14.04
C THR A 184 -10.15 -2.89 14.73
N GLY A 185 -11.22 -3.38 14.09
CA GLY A 185 -12.55 -3.38 14.70
C GLY A 185 -12.67 -4.30 15.92
N ASN A 186 -11.81 -5.33 16.02
CA ASN A 186 -11.72 -6.22 17.17
C ASN A 186 -10.63 -5.79 18.18
N ASN A 187 -9.85 -4.73 17.90
CA ASN A 187 -8.74 -4.25 18.73
C ASN A 187 -7.67 -5.31 19.03
N VAL A 188 -7.36 -6.18 18.07
CA VAL A 188 -6.37 -7.24 18.19
C VAL A 188 -5.44 -7.31 16.98
N ILE A 189 -4.28 -7.96 17.15
CA ILE A 189 -3.44 -8.44 16.05
C ILE A 189 -3.63 -9.95 15.96
N ARG A 190 -3.95 -10.44 14.76
CA ARG A 190 -4.09 -11.88 14.50
C ARG A 190 -2.88 -12.38 13.73
N LYS A 191 -2.38 -13.55 14.14
CA LYS A 191 -1.26 -14.25 13.49
C LYS A 191 -1.77 -15.49 12.78
N PHE A 192 -1.39 -15.67 11.53
CA PHE A 192 -1.72 -16.82 10.69
C PHE A 192 -0.45 -17.48 10.18
N GLN A 193 -0.47 -18.79 10.09
CA GLN A 193 0.51 -19.53 9.31
C GLN A 193 0.01 -19.54 7.87
N THR A 194 0.79 -19.01 6.95
CA THR A 194 0.53 -19.15 5.51
C THR A 194 1.09 -20.49 5.03
N LYS A 195 0.47 -21.05 4.02
CA LYS A 195 0.84 -22.38 3.48
C LYS A 195 2.20 -22.32 2.80
#